data_20366de652f475b5b16e40031d85db69
#
_entry.id   20366de652f475b5b16e40031d85db69
#
_cell.length_a   1.000
_cell.length_b   1.000
_cell.length_c   1.000
_cell.angle_alpha   90.00
_cell.angle_beta   90.00
_cell.angle_gamma   90.00
#
_symmetry.space_group_name_H-M   'P 1'
#
loop_
_entity.id
_entity.type
_entity.pdbx_description
1 polymer ?
#
loop_
_entity_poly.entity_id
_entity_poly.type
_entity_poly.pdbx_seq_one_letter_code
_entity_poly.pdbx_strand_id
1 'polypeptide(L)'
;IGIRNLDSDAYKVIKITFPPLPEQQRIVGILDEAFDGIATAKANAEKNLQNARALFESHLQSVFTQRGKGWERVRIEDTCESIMDCVNKTAPKVDRPTSFKMIRTTNVRNGRVNLDSVNYVTENVYRIWTRRQIPQRGDVILTREAPMGEVGMLLSDDKVFLGQRLVSYRANPARLNKRFLLYALQSGDLQGQIRALASGSTVQHMRVPDSKNLQLPVPSLREQEETVATLDSLRKETQRLASLYQRKLAALEALKKSLLHRAFNGEL
;
A
#
# COMPACT_ATOMS: atom_id res chain seq x y z
N ILE A 1 -21.87 -26.58 -0.84
CA ILE A 1 -20.70 -27.43 -1.17
C ILE A 1 -20.84 -28.66 -0.30
N GLY A 2 -21.26 -29.83 -0.89
CA GLY A 2 -21.43 -31.07 -0.16
C GLY A 2 -20.08 -31.62 0.30
N ILE A 3 -20.01 -32.08 1.53
CA ILE A 3 -18.87 -32.82 2.06
C ILE A 3 -18.82 -34.14 1.27
N ARG A 4 -17.77 -34.35 0.48
CA ARG A 4 -17.52 -35.65 -0.15
C ARG A 4 -16.81 -36.53 0.85
N ASN A 5 -17.46 -37.53 1.33
CA ASN A 5 -16.83 -38.57 2.16
C ASN A 5 -15.84 -39.37 1.32
N LEU A 6 -14.66 -39.64 1.89
CA LEU A 6 -13.67 -40.52 1.28
C LEU A 6 -14.24 -41.95 1.30
N ASP A 7 -14.29 -42.60 0.15
CA ASP A 7 -14.62 -44.03 0.05
C ASP A 7 -13.44 -44.81 0.64
N SER A 8 -13.68 -45.48 1.79
CA SER A 8 -12.62 -46.17 2.53
C SER A 8 -12.11 -47.41 1.77
N ASP A 9 -12.94 -48.04 0.94
CA ASP A 9 -12.54 -49.21 0.18
C ASP A 9 -11.74 -48.82 -1.05
N ALA A 10 -12.13 -47.76 -1.74
CA ALA A 10 -11.32 -47.15 -2.81
C ALA A 10 -9.97 -46.64 -2.29
N TYR A 11 -9.91 -46.12 -1.05
CA TYR A 11 -8.66 -45.67 -0.44
C TYR A 11 -7.70 -46.83 -0.14
N LYS A 12 -8.19 -47.98 0.36
CA LYS A 12 -7.38 -49.17 0.72
C LYS A 12 -6.73 -49.87 -0.48
N VAL A 13 -7.27 -49.70 -1.68
CA VAL A 13 -6.74 -50.30 -2.92
C VAL A 13 -5.76 -49.40 -3.69
N ILE A 14 -5.47 -48.23 -3.18
CA ILE A 14 -4.45 -47.35 -3.77
C ILE A 14 -3.08 -48.04 -3.66
N LYS A 15 -2.48 -48.33 -4.81
CA LYS A 15 -1.14 -48.91 -4.89
C LYS A 15 -0.11 -47.82 -4.66
N ILE A 16 0.75 -47.99 -3.67
CA ILE A 16 1.88 -47.13 -3.37
C ILE A 16 3.15 -47.87 -3.73
N THR A 17 3.95 -47.33 -4.61
CA THR A 17 5.30 -47.85 -4.92
C THR A 17 6.30 -47.19 -4.00
N PHE A 18 7.16 -47.94 -3.33
CA PHE A 18 8.21 -47.42 -2.49
C PHE A 18 9.51 -48.24 -2.68
N PRO A 19 10.68 -47.59 -2.54
CA PRO A 19 11.97 -48.26 -2.67
C PRO A 19 12.32 -49.09 -1.41
N PRO A 20 13.38 -49.90 -1.45
CA PRO A 20 13.89 -50.61 -0.27
C PRO A 20 14.22 -49.67 0.89
N LEU A 21 14.13 -50.18 2.14
CA LEU A 21 14.32 -49.36 3.35
C LEU A 21 15.60 -48.54 3.39
N PRO A 22 16.79 -49.05 2.98
CA PRO A 22 18.01 -48.22 2.95
C PRO A 22 17.89 -47.00 2.02
N GLU A 23 17.20 -47.16 0.91
CA GLU A 23 16.97 -46.05 -0.05
C GLU A 23 15.95 -45.05 0.49
N GLN A 24 14.90 -45.51 1.19
CA GLN A 24 13.98 -44.62 1.90
C GLN A 24 14.73 -43.77 2.92
N GLN A 25 15.61 -44.35 3.73
CA GLN A 25 16.42 -43.67 4.72
C GLN A 25 17.35 -42.60 4.06
N ARG A 26 17.95 -42.95 2.92
CA ARG A 26 18.78 -42.01 2.14
C ARG A 26 17.99 -40.79 1.64
N ILE A 27 16.83 -41.03 1.04
CA ILE A 27 15.94 -39.99 0.54
C ILE A 27 15.47 -39.08 1.69
N VAL A 28 15.04 -39.65 2.82
CA VAL A 28 14.62 -38.91 4.02
C VAL A 28 15.74 -38.00 4.52
N GLY A 29 16.98 -38.57 4.64
CA GLY A 29 18.13 -37.76 5.06
C GLY A 29 18.42 -36.56 4.16
N ILE A 30 18.34 -36.76 2.85
CA ILE A 30 18.50 -35.62 1.86
C ILE A 30 17.38 -34.59 2.04
N LEU A 31 16.12 -35.05 2.19
CA LEU A 31 14.98 -34.13 2.34
C LEU A 31 15.04 -33.35 3.65
N ASP A 32 15.41 -34.01 4.78
CA ASP A 32 15.54 -33.36 6.08
C ASP A 32 16.61 -32.25 6.04
N GLU A 33 17.81 -32.54 5.54
CA GLU A 33 18.87 -31.55 5.39
C GLU A 33 18.44 -30.37 4.48
N ALA A 34 17.82 -30.67 3.34
CA ALA A 34 17.35 -29.65 2.41
C ALA A 34 16.22 -28.79 3.02
N PHE A 35 15.29 -29.41 3.77
CA PHE A 35 14.18 -28.69 4.39
C PHE A 35 14.62 -27.81 5.55
N ASP A 36 15.59 -28.25 6.34
CA ASP A 36 16.20 -27.40 7.39
C ASP A 36 16.91 -26.19 6.79
N GLY A 37 17.64 -26.39 5.70
CA GLY A 37 18.24 -25.30 4.93
C GLY A 37 17.20 -24.33 4.35
N ILE A 38 16.12 -24.86 3.77
CA ILE A 38 15.00 -24.06 3.23
C ILE A 38 14.29 -23.30 4.37
N ALA A 39 14.03 -23.92 5.51
CA ALA A 39 13.38 -23.28 6.65
C ALA A 39 14.21 -22.11 7.17
N THR A 40 15.51 -22.29 7.33
CA THR A 40 16.45 -21.22 7.72
C THR A 40 16.49 -20.08 6.70
N ALA A 41 16.58 -20.40 5.41
CA ALA A 41 16.58 -19.41 4.34
C ALA A 41 15.27 -18.63 4.26
N LYS A 42 14.13 -19.28 4.51
CA LYS A 42 12.79 -18.68 4.58
C LYS A 42 12.68 -17.71 5.74
N ALA A 43 13.04 -18.12 6.96
CA ALA A 43 13.02 -17.25 8.13
C ALA A 43 13.88 -15.98 7.93
N ASN A 44 15.08 -16.14 7.36
CA ASN A 44 15.96 -15.01 7.04
C ASN A 44 15.34 -14.09 5.97
N ALA A 45 14.70 -14.64 4.94
CA ALA A 45 14.06 -13.83 3.89
C ALA A 45 12.84 -13.07 4.43
N GLU A 46 12.03 -13.67 5.28
CA GLU A 46 10.89 -13.03 5.96
C GLU A 46 11.35 -11.87 6.85
N LYS A 47 12.38 -12.08 7.68
CA LYS A 47 12.99 -11.05 8.51
C LYS A 47 13.53 -9.88 7.68
N ASN A 48 14.24 -10.18 6.60
CA ASN A 48 14.80 -9.14 5.72
C ASN A 48 13.70 -8.38 4.95
N LEU A 49 12.61 -9.04 4.57
CA LEU A 49 11.43 -8.39 3.99
C LEU A 49 10.80 -7.41 4.99
N GLN A 50 10.66 -7.82 6.23
CA GLN A 50 10.16 -6.96 7.31
C GLN A 50 11.10 -5.76 7.55
N ASN A 51 12.40 -5.99 7.64
CA ASN A 51 13.40 -4.94 7.83
C ASN A 51 13.40 -3.93 6.67
N ALA A 52 13.29 -4.39 5.42
CA ALA A 52 13.23 -3.51 4.25
C ALA A 52 12.02 -2.57 4.30
N ARG A 53 10.88 -3.04 4.79
CA ARG A 53 9.67 -2.21 4.98
C ARG A 53 9.83 -1.22 6.13
N ALA A 54 10.32 -1.70 7.27
CA ALA A 54 10.50 -0.89 8.47
C ALA A 54 11.55 0.23 8.28
N LEU A 55 12.56 0.01 7.45
CA LEU A 55 13.63 0.98 7.19
C LEU A 55 13.08 2.29 6.61
N PHE A 56 12.20 2.22 5.61
CA PHE A 56 11.60 3.42 5.03
C PHE A 56 10.73 4.16 6.04
N GLU A 57 9.88 3.43 6.78
CA GLU A 57 8.99 4.02 7.78
C GLU A 57 9.78 4.69 8.91
N SER A 58 10.82 4.02 9.43
CA SER A 58 11.69 4.57 10.47
C SER A 58 12.40 5.85 10.01
N HIS A 59 12.93 5.86 8.78
CA HIS A 59 13.59 7.06 8.26
C HIS A 59 12.61 8.20 8.02
N LEU A 60 11.43 7.92 7.46
CA LEU A 60 10.36 8.89 7.31
C LEU A 60 9.99 9.53 8.67
N GLN A 61 9.83 8.70 9.72
CA GLN A 61 9.58 9.19 11.07
C GLN A 61 10.72 10.07 11.57
N SER A 62 11.97 9.65 11.42
CA SER A 62 13.15 10.42 11.84
C SER A 62 13.18 11.82 11.23
N VAL A 63 12.96 11.92 9.90
CA VAL A 63 12.95 13.21 9.19
C VAL A 63 11.92 14.18 9.76
N PHE A 64 10.70 13.74 10.02
CA PHE A 64 9.62 14.61 10.50
C PHE A 64 9.63 14.81 12.04
N THR A 65 10.35 13.98 12.79
CA THR A 65 10.50 14.12 14.25
C THR A 65 11.70 14.98 14.62
N GLN A 66 12.85 14.78 13.95
CA GLN A 66 14.11 15.46 14.29
C GLN A 66 14.21 16.89 13.74
N ARG A 67 13.28 17.35 12.97
CA ARG A 67 13.12 18.68 12.37
C ARG A 67 14.38 19.54 12.39
N GLY A 68 14.86 19.96 11.25
CA GLY A 68 15.96 20.92 11.15
C GLY A 68 15.64 22.27 11.84
N LYS A 69 16.68 23.03 12.18
CA LYS A 69 16.51 24.42 12.61
C LYS A 69 15.84 25.20 11.48
N GLY A 70 14.74 25.91 11.79
CA GLY A 70 14.03 26.73 10.81
C GLY A 70 12.78 26.11 10.19
N TRP A 71 12.39 24.89 10.59
CA TRP A 71 11.11 24.33 10.16
C TRP A 71 9.97 24.99 10.92
N GLU A 72 9.11 25.70 10.19
CA GLU A 72 7.92 26.35 10.75
C GLU A 72 6.73 25.40 10.76
N ARG A 73 5.90 25.47 11.80
CA ARG A 73 4.59 24.82 11.81
C ARG A 73 3.54 25.77 11.26
N VAL A 74 2.93 25.38 10.15
CA VAL A 74 1.86 26.15 9.52
C VAL A 74 0.64 25.26 9.25
N ARG A 75 -0.53 25.85 9.16
CA ARG A 75 -1.71 25.10 8.77
C ARG A 75 -1.55 24.63 7.33
N ILE A 76 -1.96 23.39 7.05
CA ILE A 76 -1.88 22.83 5.70
C ILE A 76 -2.65 23.68 4.67
N GLU A 77 -3.74 24.31 5.10
CA GLU A 77 -4.54 25.23 4.28
C GLU A 77 -3.72 26.43 3.75
N ASP A 78 -2.79 26.94 4.55
CA ASP A 78 -1.95 28.08 4.19
C ASP A 78 -0.83 27.73 3.17
N THR A 79 -0.64 26.43 2.91
CA THR A 79 0.40 25.92 1.98
C THR A 79 -0.17 25.27 0.72
N CYS A 80 -1.49 25.17 0.62
CA CYS A 80 -2.17 24.60 -0.53
C CYS A 80 -2.86 25.68 -1.37
N GLU A 81 -2.87 25.50 -2.69
CA GLU A 81 -3.73 26.29 -3.60
C GLU A 81 -5.20 25.98 -3.35
N SER A 82 -5.50 24.72 -3.04
CA SER A 82 -6.86 24.29 -2.74
C SER A 82 -6.86 23.02 -1.89
N ILE A 83 -7.88 22.92 -1.03
CA ILE A 83 -8.25 21.70 -0.33
C ILE A 83 -9.71 21.44 -0.63
N MET A 84 -9.98 20.34 -1.35
CA MET A 84 -11.30 20.04 -1.86
C MET A 84 -11.80 18.69 -1.36
N ASP A 85 -12.96 18.69 -0.75
CA ASP A 85 -13.66 17.47 -0.39
C ASP A 85 -14.54 16.92 -1.53
N CYS A 86 -14.96 15.68 -1.38
CA CYS A 86 -15.91 15.04 -2.27
C CYS A 86 -17.32 15.66 -2.17
N VAL A 87 -18.15 15.43 -3.20
CA VAL A 87 -19.59 15.64 -3.09
C VAL A 87 -20.18 14.59 -2.13
N ASN A 88 -20.91 15.03 -1.10
CA ASN A 88 -21.48 14.14 -0.08
C ASN A 88 -22.76 13.43 -0.58
N LYS A 89 -22.66 12.82 -1.75
CA LYS A 89 -23.70 11.99 -2.38
C LYS A 89 -23.06 10.83 -3.11
N THR A 90 -23.74 9.70 -3.19
CA THR A 90 -23.31 8.56 -3.99
C THR A 90 -23.52 8.89 -5.48
N ALA A 91 -22.44 8.80 -6.26
CA ALA A 91 -22.52 9.01 -7.69
C ALA A 91 -23.17 7.81 -8.38
N PRO A 92 -24.12 8.02 -9.32
CA PRO A 92 -24.62 6.94 -10.17
C PRO A 92 -23.48 6.32 -10.98
N LYS A 93 -23.35 5.00 -10.91
CA LYS A 93 -22.32 4.22 -11.63
C LYS A 93 -22.86 3.64 -12.91
N VAL A 94 -21.94 3.32 -13.81
CA VAL A 94 -22.22 2.49 -15.01
C VAL A 94 -21.34 1.25 -14.97
N ASP A 95 -21.85 0.13 -15.46
CA ASP A 95 -21.15 -1.16 -15.40
C ASP A 95 -20.09 -1.33 -16.49
N ARG A 96 -20.11 -0.45 -17.51
CA ARG A 96 -19.12 -0.45 -18.59
C ARG A 96 -18.00 0.57 -18.33
N PRO A 97 -16.76 0.28 -18.75
CA PRO A 97 -15.69 1.26 -18.71
C PRO A 97 -16.02 2.53 -19.50
N THR A 98 -15.69 3.68 -18.93
CA THR A 98 -15.76 4.99 -19.56
C THR A 98 -14.45 5.75 -19.32
N SER A 99 -14.29 6.92 -19.94
CA SER A 99 -13.17 7.81 -19.65
C SER A 99 -13.26 8.49 -18.27
N PHE A 100 -14.40 8.36 -17.56
CA PHE A 100 -14.68 9.09 -16.33
C PHE A 100 -14.67 8.14 -15.13
N LYS A 101 -13.67 8.28 -14.27
CA LYS A 101 -13.35 7.35 -13.19
C LYS A 101 -13.65 7.95 -11.81
N MET A 102 -14.30 7.19 -10.95
CA MET A 102 -14.55 7.56 -9.55
C MET A 102 -13.51 6.90 -8.64
N ILE A 103 -12.68 7.70 -7.99
CA ILE A 103 -11.75 7.25 -6.94
C ILE A 103 -12.54 7.00 -5.64
N ARG A 104 -12.27 5.88 -4.99
CA ARG A 104 -12.83 5.52 -3.68
C ARG A 104 -11.71 5.38 -2.64
N THR A 105 -12.07 5.27 -1.36
CA THR A 105 -11.10 5.03 -0.28
C THR A 105 -10.22 3.80 -0.52
N THR A 106 -10.76 2.76 -1.15
CA THR A 106 -10.03 1.54 -1.51
C THR A 106 -8.96 1.74 -2.58
N ASN A 107 -9.02 2.82 -3.34
CA ASN A 107 -8.05 3.16 -4.37
C ASN A 107 -6.81 3.90 -3.83
N VAL A 108 -6.89 4.41 -2.59
CA VAL A 108 -5.81 5.19 -1.97
C VAL A 108 -5.02 4.29 -1.03
N ARG A 109 -3.80 3.88 -1.43
CA ARG A 109 -2.94 2.97 -0.65
C ARG A 109 -1.46 3.22 -0.96
N ASN A 110 -0.62 3.04 0.05
CA ASN A 110 0.85 3.00 -0.10
C ASN A 110 1.44 4.21 -0.84
N GLY A 111 0.88 5.40 -0.61
CA GLY A 111 1.35 6.64 -1.24
C GLY A 111 0.89 6.84 -2.70
N ARG A 112 -0.02 6.02 -3.20
CA ARG A 112 -0.53 6.10 -4.59
C ARG A 112 -2.04 6.01 -4.64
N VAL A 113 -2.60 6.61 -5.69
CA VAL A 113 -3.98 6.37 -6.12
C VAL A 113 -3.94 5.32 -7.24
N ASN A 114 -4.46 4.12 -6.94
CA ASN A 114 -4.55 3.04 -7.92
C ASN A 114 -5.85 3.18 -8.73
N LEU A 115 -5.75 3.22 -10.05
CA LEU A 115 -6.88 3.34 -10.96
C LEU A 115 -7.25 2.04 -11.68
N ASP A 116 -6.65 0.88 -11.31
CA ASP A 116 -6.93 -0.43 -11.93
C ASP A 116 -8.33 -0.96 -11.57
N SER A 117 -8.84 -0.59 -10.40
CA SER A 117 -10.15 -1.02 -9.90
C SER A 117 -11.00 0.17 -9.44
N VAL A 118 -11.48 0.95 -10.37
CA VAL A 118 -12.32 2.12 -10.14
C VAL A 118 -13.77 1.86 -10.56
N ASN A 119 -14.70 2.68 -10.08
CA ASN A 119 -16.03 2.73 -10.65
C ASN A 119 -16.06 3.74 -11.80
N TYR A 120 -16.91 3.47 -12.78
CA TYR A 120 -17.11 4.34 -13.94
C TYR A 120 -18.45 5.07 -13.85
N VAL A 121 -18.50 6.26 -14.46
CA VAL A 121 -19.69 7.10 -14.51
C VAL A 121 -19.88 7.69 -15.90
N THR A 122 -21.05 8.33 -16.14
CA THR A 122 -21.28 9.09 -17.36
C THR A 122 -20.57 10.45 -17.30
N GLU A 123 -20.37 11.10 -18.45
CA GLU A 123 -19.78 12.44 -18.52
C GLU A 123 -20.61 13.48 -17.73
N ASN A 124 -21.94 13.40 -17.77
CA ASN A 124 -22.80 14.30 -17.03
C ASN A 124 -22.58 14.17 -15.51
N VAL A 125 -22.48 12.96 -14.98
CA VAL A 125 -22.14 12.72 -13.58
C VAL A 125 -20.75 13.30 -13.25
N TYR A 126 -19.76 13.05 -14.10
CA TYR A 126 -18.42 13.59 -13.91
C TYR A 126 -18.41 15.12 -13.83
N ARG A 127 -19.09 15.81 -14.74
CA ARG A 127 -19.19 17.28 -14.76
C ARG A 127 -19.83 17.81 -13.46
N ILE A 128 -20.88 17.17 -12.97
CA ILE A 128 -21.55 17.56 -11.73
C ILE A 128 -20.63 17.36 -10.52
N TRP A 129 -19.91 16.23 -10.45
CA TRP A 129 -19.04 15.92 -9.30
C TRP A 129 -17.72 16.70 -9.31
N THR A 130 -17.28 17.19 -10.46
CA THR A 130 -16.07 18.02 -10.59
C THR A 130 -16.35 19.52 -10.69
N ARG A 131 -17.57 19.96 -10.51
CA ARG A 131 -17.96 21.40 -10.66
C ARG A 131 -17.18 22.38 -9.79
N ARG A 132 -16.65 21.92 -8.63
CA ARG A 132 -15.83 22.75 -7.74
C ARG A 132 -14.35 22.69 -8.08
N GLN A 133 -13.88 21.52 -8.46
CA GLN A 133 -12.49 21.30 -8.87
C GLN A 133 -12.37 19.94 -9.59
N ILE A 134 -11.58 19.93 -10.64
CA ILE A 134 -11.13 18.72 -11.32
C ILE A 134 -9.82 18.28 -10.64
N PRO A 135 -9.74 17.07 -10.07
CA PRO A 135 -8.47 16.53 -9.59
C PRO A 135 -7.47 16.39 -10.74
N GLN A 136 -6.21 16.69 -10.46
CA GLN A 136 -5.14 16.63 -11.46
C GLN A 136 -3.91 15.90 -10.94
N ARG A 137 -3.03 15.53 -11.86
CA ARG A 137 -1.76 14.87 -11.54
C ARG A 137 -0.94 15.69 -10.54
N GLY A 138 -0.59 15.05 -9.41
CA GLY A 138 0.14 15.66 -8.31
C GLY A 138 -0.72 16.04 -7.12
N ASP A 139 -2.05 16.04 -7.25
CA ASP A 139 -2.94 16.18 -6.10
C ASP A 139 -2.71 15.02 -5.12
N VAL A 140 -2.65 15.34 -3.83
CA VAL A 140 -2.51 14.35 -2.76
C VAL A 140 -3.88 14.09 -2.16
N ILE A 141 -4.29 12.83 -2.17
CA ILE A 141 -5.61 12.38 -1.71
C ILE A 141 -5.46 11.73 -0.34
N LEU A 142 -6.30 12.15 0.61
CA LEU A 142 -6.40 11.59 1.96
C LEU A 142 -7.78 10.96 2.15
N THR A 143 -7.82 9.77 2.74
CA THR A 143 -9.08 9.15 3.16
C THR A 143 -9.47 9.65 4.55
N ARG A 144 -10.71 10.13 4.67
CA ARG A 144 -11.24 10.66 5.94
C ARG A 144 -12.00 9.60 6.75
N GLU A 145 -12.26 8.43 6.15
CA GLU A 145 -13.05 7.36 6.74
C GLU A 145 -12.82 6.05 5.96
N ALA A 146 -12.97 4.91 6.60
CA ALA A 146 -13.09 3.53 6.08
C ALA A 146 -12.01 3.09 5.06
N PRO A 147 -10.75 3.00 5.41
CA PRO A 147 -10.11 3.44 6.62
C PRO A 147 -9.71 4.92 6.56
N MET A 148 -9.61 5.57 7.71
CA MET A 148 -9.11 6.93 7.83
C MET A 148 -7.58 6.96 7.80
N GLY A 149 -6.99 8.00 7.16
CA GLY A 149 -5.56 8.27 7.21
C GLY A 149 -4.75 7.66 6.06
N GLU A 150 -5.35 6.94 5.13
CA GLU A 150 -4.62 6.52 3.93
C GLU A 150 -4.33 7.72 3.02
N VAL A 151 -3.11 7.80 2.52
CA VAL A 151 -2.63 8.90 1.69
C VAL A 151 -2.09 8.39 0.37
N GLY A 152 -2.43 9.05 -0.72
CA GLY A 152 -1.91 8.72 -2.04
C GLY A 152 -1.86 9.91 -2.99
N MET A 153 -0.85 9.95 -3.85
CA MET A 153 -0.75 10.95 -4.90
C MET A 153 -1.38 10.43 -6.19
N LEU A 154 -2.15 11.28 -6.84
CA LEU A 154 -2.65 11.02 -8.19
C LEU A 154 -1.49 11.19 -9.19
N LEU A 155 -1.14 10.11 -9.87
CA LEU A 155 -0.01 10.07 -10.83
C LEU A 155 -0.46 9.95 -12.29
N SER A 156 -1.77 9.96 -12.54
CA SER A 156 -2.39 9.85 -13.86
C SER A 156 -3.03 11.17 -14.26
N ASP A 157 -3.13 11.39 -15.57
CA ASP A 157 -3.88 12.48 -16.19
C ASP A 157 -5.31 12.05 -16.60
N ASP A 158 -5.74 10.88 -16.14
CA ASP A 158 -7.10 10.38 -16.34
C ASP A 158 -8.15 11.34 -15.77
N LYS A 159 -9.33 11.35 -16.39
CA LYS A 159 -10.48 12.11 -15.89
C LYS A 159 -11.07 11.43 -14.66
N VAL A 160 -10.61 11.85 -13.49
CA VAL A 160 -11.01 11.30 -12.19
C VAL A 160 -11.81 12.30 -11.37
N PHE A 161 -12.62 11.80 -10.43
CA PHE A 161 -13.22 12.61 -9.37
C PHE A 161 -13.22 11.85 -8.04
N LEU A 162 -13.36 12.59 -6.95
CA LEU A 162 -13.39 12.04 -5.61
C LEU A 162 -14.77 11.45 -5.30
N GLY A 163 -14.81 10.15 -5.06
CA GLY A 163 -15.93 9.50 -4.37
C GLY A 163 -16.00 9.95 -2.90
N GLN A 164 -17.03 9.50 -2.18
CA GLN A 164 -17.25 9.89 -0.80
C GLN A 164 -16.03 9.59 0.10
N ARG A 165 -15.89 10.36 1.18
CA ARG A 165 -14.87 10.15 2.24
C ARG A 165 -13.44 10.47 1.84
N LEU A 166 -13.26 11.19 0.77
CA LEU A 166 -11.95 11.64 0.28
C LEU A 166 -11.83 13.16 0.41
N VAL A 167 -10.60 13.63 0.60
CA VAL A 167 -10.20 15.02 0.46
C VAL A 167 -8.94 15.10 -0.38
N SER A 168 -8.88 16.10 -1.27
CA SER A 168 -7.75 16.36 -2.15
C SER A 168 -7.03 17.62 -1.70
N TYR A 169 -5.71 17.55 -1.64
CA TYR A 169 -4.81 18.67 -1.37
C TYR A 169 -4.01 18.98 -2.62
N ARG A 170 -4.09 20.20 -3.10
CA ARG A 170 -3.23 20.73 -4.17
C ARG A 170 -2.20 21.65 -3.56
N ALA A 171 -0.96 21.20 -3.51
CA ALA A 171 0.13 22.02 -2.98
C ALA A 171 0.34 23.29 -3.80
N ASN A 172 0.58 24.42 -3.13
CA ASN A 172 1.04 25.64 -3.78
C ASN A 172 2.54 25.51 -4.09
N PRO A 173 2.96 25.43 -5.35
CA PRO A 173 4.36 25.18 -5.71
C PRO A 173 5.32 26.29 -5.24
N ALA A 174 4.83 27.50 -4.96
CA ALA A 174 5.65 28.58 -4.40
C ALA A 174 5.97 28.37 -2.89
N ARG A 175 5.31 27.45 -2.21
CA ARG A 175 5.44 27.21 -0.75
C ARG A 175 5.68 25.75 -0.39
N LEU A 176 5.15 24.81 -1.17
CA LEU A 176 5.08 23.41 -0.80
C LEU A 176 5.32 22.50 -2.00
N ASN A 177 6.33 21.64 -1.89
CA ASN A 177 6.55 20.56 -2.83
C ASN A 177 5.48 19.46 -2.63
N LYS A 178 4.78 19.08 -3.69
CA LYS A 178 3.69 18.07 -3.64
C LYS A 178 4.12 16.71 -3.11
N ARG A 179 5.37 16.28 -3.36
CA ARG A 179 5.88 15.03 -2.81
C ARG A 179 6.26 15.15 -1.34
N PHE A 180 6.76 16.32 -0.93
CA PHE A 180 6.97 16.62 0.49
C PHE A 180 5.64 16.55 1.25
N LEU A 181 4.56 17.13 0.71
CA LEU A 181 3.21 17.03 1.27
C LEU A 181 2.76 15.56 1.42
N LEU A 182 2.98 14.72 0.39
CA LEU A 182 2.68 13.29 0.45
C LEU A 182 3.40 12.63 1.62
N TYR A 183 4.71 12.86 1.77
CA TYR A 183 5.51 12.28 2.85
C TYR A 183 5.13 12.83 4.22
N ALA A 184 4.88 14.12 4.31
CA ALA A 184 4.42 14.73 5.55
C ALA A 184 3.10 14.10 6.04
N LEU A 185 2.11 13.96 5.18
CA LEU A 185 0.83 13.33 5.52
C LEU A 185 0.97 11.84 5.88
N GLN A 186 2.01 11.16 5.41
CA GLN A 186 2.34 9.78 5.79
C GLN A 186 3.18 9.70 7.07
N SER A 187 3.77 10.80 7.55
CA SER A 187 4.58 10.81 8.76
C SER A 187 3.74 10.55 10.02
N GLY A 188 4.38 10.02 11.06
CA GLY A 188 3.71 9.74 12.33
C GLY A 188 3.16 11.00 13.01
N ASP A 189 3.80 12.16 12.82
CA ASP A 189 3.32 13.44 13.31
C ASP A 189 1.92 13.73 12.73
N LEU A 190 1.79 13.77 11.41
CA LEU A 190 0.51 14.07 10.76
C LEU A 190 -0.52 12.93 10.96
N GLN A 191 -0.07 11.68 10.93
CA GLN A 191 -0.93 10.54 11.23
C GLN A 191 -1.43 10.56 12.69
N GLY A 192 -0.62 11.05 13.62
CA GLY A 192 -1.02 11.31 15.01
C GLY A 192 -2.11 12.37 15.11
N GLN A 193 -1.95 13.49 14.40
CA GLN A 193 -2.98 14.55 14.34
C GLN A 193 -4.28 14.04 13.71
N ILE A 194 -4.20 13.29 12.58
CA ILE A 194 -5.37 12.69 11.91
C ILE A 194 -6.12 11.78 12.88
N ARG A 195 -5.42 10.92 13.63
CA ARG A 195 -6.05 10.05 14.65
C ARG A 195 -6.66 10.84 15.79
N ALA A 196 -6.02 11.90 16.26
CA ALA A 196 -6.53 12.75 17.35
C ALA A 196 -7.80 13.52 16.94
N LEU A 197 -7.97 13.83 15.65
CA LEU A 197 -9.15 14.49 15.09
C LEU A 197 -10.27 13.50 14.72
N ALA A 198 -10.04 12.20 14.94
CA ALA A 198 -11.05 11.17 14.68
C ALA A 198 -12.24 11.35 15.61
N SER A 199 -13.43 11.30 15.05
CA SER A 199 -14.70 11.30 15.77
C SER A 199 -15.55 10.10 15.33
N GLY A 200 -16.51 9.69 16.18
CA GLY A 200 -17.39 8.55 15.93
C GLY A 200 -17.00 7.30 16.72
N SER A 201 -17.98 6.67 17.35
CA SER A 201 -17.80 5.48 18.20
C SER A 201 -17.68 4.18 17.40
N THR A 202 -18.39 4.07 16.29
CA THR A 202 -18.45 2.85 15.47
C THR A 202 -17.54 2.94 14.25
N VAL A 203 -17.55 4.06 13.55
CA VAL A 203 -16.66 4.33 12.42
C VAL A 203 -15.97 5.67 12.63
N GLN A 204 -14.65 5.62 12.78
CA GLN A 204 -13.85 6.83 12.94
C GLN A 204 -13.84 7.62 11.63
N HIS A 205 -14.11 8.92 11.72
CA HIS A 205 -14.05 9.84 10.60
C HIS A 205 -13.48 11.19 11.01
N MET A 206 -12.78 11.83 10.07
CA MET A 206 -12.30 13.21 10.21
C MET A 206 -13.20 14.15 9.45
N ARG A 207 -13.64 15.24 10.10
CA ARG A 207 -14.45 16.27 9.45
C ARG A 207 -13.61 17.07 8.44
N VAL A 208 -14.25 17.60 7.40
CA VAL A 208 -13.56 18.41 6.37
C VAL A 208 -12.86 19.64 6.94
N PRO A 209 -13.48 20.44 7.85
CA PRO A 209 -12.78 21.57 8.46
C PRO A 209 -11.50 21.15 9.21
N ASP A 210 -11.54 20.00 9.91
CA ASP A 210 -10.40 19.51 10.67
C ASP A 210 -9.23 19.13 9.74
N SER A 211 -9.53 18.60 8.54
CA SER A 211 -8.53 18.25 7.53
C SER A 211 -7.76 19.47 6.99
N LYS A 212 -8.29 20.67 7.10
CA LYS A 212 -7.66 21.93 6.71
C LYS A 212 -6.74 22.51 7.79
N ASN A 213 -6.96 22.12 9.03
CA ASN A 213 -6.24 22.64 10.21
C ASN A 213 -5.03 21.78 10.62
N LEU A 214 -4.72 20.70 9.88
CA LEU A 214 -3.53 19.90 10.13
C LEU A 214 -2.28 20.79 10.13
N GLN A 215 -1.43 20.61 11.15
CA GLN A 215 -0.22 21.41 11.33
C GLN A 215 0.96 20.75 10.63
N LEU A 216 1.38 21.34 9.51
CA LEU A 216 2.43 20.85 8.64
C LEU A 216 3.77 21.50 9.04
N PRO A 217 4.83 20.71 9.32
CA PRO A 217 6.17 21.27 9.46
C PRO A 217 6.75 21.55 8.06
N VAL A 218 7.05 22.80 7.78
CA VAL A 218 7.47 23.27 6.44
C VAL A 218 8.85 23.93 6.52
N PRO A 219 9.89 23.31 5.93
CA PRO A 219 11.18 23.96 5.69
C PRO A 219 11.16 24.80 4.41
N SER A 220 12.31 25.39 4.08
CA SER A 220 12.51 26.04 2.79
C SER A 220 12.25 25.07 1.62
N LEU A 221 11.83 25.60 0.45
CA LEU A 221 11.57 24.76 -0.74
C LEU A 221 12.80 23.90 -1.12
N ARG A 222 13.99 24.46 -0.99
CA ARG A 222 15.24 23.72 -1.23
C ARG A 222 15.37 22.50 -0.30
N GLU A 223 15.15 22.68 0.99
CA GLU A 223 15.21 21.58 1.96
C GLU A 223 14.09 20.55 1.74
N GLN A 224 12.89 20.99 1.29
CA GLN A 224 11.82 20.09 0.88
C GLN A 224 12.27 19.20 -0.30
N GLU A 225 12.92 19.76 -1.31
CA GLU A 225 13.43 19.05 -2.47
C GLU A 225 14.52 18.05 -2.10
N GLU A 226 15.49 18.44 -1.26
CA GLU A 226 16.55 17.59 -0.73
C GLU A 226 15.96 16.41 0.08
N THR A 227 14.99 16.71 0.95
CA THR A 227 14.25 15.70 1.73
C THR A 227 13.51 14.72 0.83
N VAL A 228 12.80 15.23 -0.18
CA VAL A 228 12.07 14.41 -1.16
C VAL A 228 13.03 13.50 -1.93
N ALA A 229 14.15 14.03 -2.40
CA ALA A 229 15.14 13.24 -3.16
C ALA A 229 15.68 12.07 -2.33
N THR A 230 15.98 12.32 -1.05
CA THR A 230 16.44 11.29 -0.11
C THR A 230 15.37 10.23 0.15
N LEU A 231 14.14 10.64 0.45
CA LEU A 231 13.02 9.73 0.71
C LEU A 231 12.63 8.93 -0.53
N ASP A 232 12.67 9.54 -1.72
CA ASP A 232 12.39 8.86 -2.99
C ASP A 232 13.43 7.78 -3.30
N SER A 233 14.71 8.08 -3.10
CA SER A 233 15.80 7.13 -3.28
C SER A 233 15.65 5.95 -2.31
N LEU A 234 15.43 6.22 -1.03
CA LEU A 234 15.25 5.18 -0.02
C LEU A 234 13.99 4.33 -0.29
N ARG A 235 12.88 4.95 -0.68
CA ARG A 235 11.65 4.22 -1.05
C ARG A 235 11.90 3.28 -2.22
N LYS A 236 12.63 3.72 -3.25
CA LYS A 236 12.97 2.90 -4.42
C LYS A 236 13.78 1.68 -4.00
N GLU A 237 14.83 1.87 -3.19
CA GLU A 237 15.69 0.78 -2.76
C GLU A 237 14.98 -0.20 -1.82
N THR A 238 14.20 0.28 -0.86
CA THR A 238 13.43 -0.59 0.04
C THR A 238 12.35 -1.37 -0.70
N GLN A 239 11.70 -0.78 -1.71
CA GLN A 239 10.76 -1.49 -2.57
C GLN A 239 11.46 -2.57 -3.43
N ARG A 240 12.66 -2.28 -3.96
CA ARG A 240 13.48 -3.24 -4.70
C ARG A 240 13.86 -4.43 -3.82
N LEU A 241 14.31 -4.18 -2.59
CA LEU A 241 14.64 -5.21 -1.61
C LEU A 241 13.41 -6.04 -1.23
N ALA A 242 12.29 -5.40 -0.95
CA ALA A 242 11.04 -6.10 -0.63
C ALA A 242 10.61 -7.04 -1.77
N SER A 243 10.66 -6.58 -3.01
CA SER A 243 10.37 -7.41 -4.19
C SER A 243 11.34 -8.59 -4.34
N LEU A 244 12.63 -8.37 -4.06
CA LEU A 244 13.65 -9.43 -4.09
C LEU A 244 13.34 -10.53 -3.07
N TYR A 245 13.05 -10.16 -1.82
CA TYR A 245 12.73 -11.14 -0.77
C TYR A 245 11.41 -11.85 -1.00
N GLN A 246 10.38 -11.19 -1.54
CA GLN A 246 9.14 -11.85 -1.95
C GLN A 246 9.38 -12.93 -3.02
N ARG A 247 10.19 -12.62 -4.04
CA ARG A 247 10.57 -13.61 -5.06
C ARG A 247 11.40 -14.75 -4.47
N LYS A 248 12.31 -14.47 -3.53
CA LYS A 248 13.10 -15.50 -2.84
C LYS A 248 12.20 -16.44 -2.06
N LEU A 249 11.21 -15.93 -1.33
CA LEU A 249 10.23 -16.74 -0.60
C LEU A 249 9.43 -17.65 -1.54
N ALA A 250 8.94 -17.12 -2.65
CA ALA A 250 8.24 -17.92 -3.65
C ALA A 250 9.12 -19.02 -4.27
N ALA A 251 10.41 -18.72 -4.52
CA ALA A 251 11.36 -19.67 -5.06
C ALA A 251 11.68 -20.80 -4.06
N LEU A 252 11.81 -20.48 -2.76
CA LEU A 252 12.04 -21.49 -1.71
C LEU A 252 10.84 -22.44 -1.56
N GLU A 253 9.60 -21.94 -1.64
CA GLU A 253 8.41 -22.78 -1.65
C GLU A 253 8.33 -23.67 -2.91
N ALA A 254 8.70 -23.16 -4.07
CA ALA A 254 8.77 -23.93 -5.31
C ALA A 254 9.85 -25.02 -5.23
N LEU A 255 11.03 -24.70 -4.67
CA LEU A 255 12.11 -25.67 -4.46
C LEU A 255 11.67 -26.82 -3.55
N LYS A 256 11.01 -26.53 -2.42
CA LYS A 256 10.48 -27.54 -1.50
C LYS A 256 9.52 -28.49 -2.22
N LYS A 257 8.59 -27.96 -3.01
CA LYS A 257 7.65 -28.79 -3.79
C LYS A 257 8.35 -29.64 -4.84
N SER A 258 9.37 -29.07 -5.52
CA SER A 258 10.15 -29.80 -6.53
C SER A 258 10.95 -30.96 -5.90
N LEU A 259 11.58 -30.76 -4.74
CA LEU A 259 12.32 -31.81 -4.04
C LEU A 259 11.38 -32.97 -3.63
N LEU A 260 10.20 -32.65 -3.08
CA LEU A 260 9.22 -33.69 -2.78
C LEU A 260 8.78 -34.45 -4.02
N HIS A 261 8.48 -33.75 -5.11
CA HIS A 261 8.08 -34.41 -6.35
C HIS A 261 9.17 -35.35 -6.88
N ARG A 262 10.41 -34.91 -6.90
CA ARG A 262 11.56 -35.74 -7.33
C ARG A 262 11.78 -36.94 -6.42
N ALA A 263 11.64 -36.76 -5.09
CA ALA A 263 11.75 -37.86 -4.13
C ALA A 263 10.75 -38.98 -4.41
N PHE A 264 9.48 -38.61 -4.66
CA PHE A 264 8.42 -39.61 -4.93
C PHE A 264 8.46 -40.19 -6.33
N ASN A 265 9.19 -39.56 -7.26
CA ASN A 265 9.42 -40.10 -8.60
C ASN A 265 10.72 -40.94 -8.73
N GLY A 266 11.50 -41.08 -7.64
CA GLY A 266 12.77 -41.77 -7.68
C GLY A 266 13.88 -41.04 -8.41
N GLU A 267 13.84 -39.70 -8.38
CA GLU A 267 14.79 -38.80 -9.07
C GLU A 267 15.78 -38.10 -8.11
N LEU A 268 15.80 -38.49 -6.84
CA LEU A 268 16.73 -38.01 -5.82
C LEU A 268 17.88 -38.97 -5.59
#